data_34fed65de75589c9d326ece9426ee4e6
#
_entry.id   34fed65de75589c9d326ece9426ee4e6
#
_cell.length_a   1.000
_cell.length_b   1.000
_cell.length_c   1.000
_cell.angle_alpha   90.00
_cell.angle_beta   90.00
_cell.angle_gamma   90.00
#
_symmetry.space_group_name_H-M   'P 1'
#
loop_
_entity.id
_entity.type
_entity.pdbx_description
1 polymer ?
#
loop_
_entity_poly.entity_id
_entity_poly.type
_entity_poly.pdbx_seq_one_letter_code
_entity_poly.pdbx_strand_id
1 'polypeptide(L)'
;MSPYAIGVGDFNEDNRLDIVITNNGIEDIGVLLGYGNGNFENPIMYRTGSHSSISVAIGDLNKDHRLDIVVVNNDTGSIDILLGQHDGFLSQTNYPTGSNPQSVAVGDFNNDTRLDIVVVNYYSDDVSVLLGYGNGSFAQQANYSVGSRPLSVAVGDFNNDTRLDIVVTNSGSNDVSVLLGYGNGSFAEQTRYSVGSYPHSVVVGAFNNDTRLDIVVANWGSDNVSVILGYGNGSFAKETRYSVGSLPKSVAVGDFNNDTRLDIVVANSRSNDVSVLLGYGNGSFAEETRYSVGSTSSSVVVGDFNNDSRLDIVVASWRSNYVSVLLGYGNGSFAEKTRYSVGSSSSSVVVGDFNNDTRLDIVATNSDSNDVSVLLGYGNGSFAQQANYSVGSYPQSVAVGDFNNDTRLDIVVANSDSNDVSVLLGYGNGSFAEQTRYLVGSVPWPVAVVNR
;
A
#
# COMPACT_ATOMS: atom_id res chain seq x y z
N MET A 1 -10.75 14.45 11.93
CA MET A 1 -11.58 14.08 10.77
C MET A 1 -10.62 13.90 9.63
N SER A 2 -10.53 12.70 9.05
CA SER A 2 -9.38 12.39 8.17
C SER A 2 -9.81 11.58 6.97
N PRO A 3 -9.61 12.03 5.71
CA PRO A 3 -9.58 11.13 4.59
C PRO A 3 -8.42 10.13 4.79
N TYR A 4 -8.61 8.90 4.36
CA TYR A 4 -7.79 7.79 4.81
C TYR A 4 -7.07 7.06 3.67
N ALA A 5 -7.63 7.06 2.46
CA ALA A 5 -7.02 6.44 1.29
C ALA A 5 -7.35 7.20 0.01
N ILE A 6 -6.41 7.15 -0.94
CA ILE A 6 -6.63 7.60 -2.33
C ILE A 6 -6.39 6.43 -3.26
N GLY A 7 -7.22 6.30 -4.28
CA GLY A 7 -6.98 5.46 -5.44
C GLY A 7 -6.85 6.31 -6.70
N VAL A 8 -6.04 5.84 -7.63
CA VAL A 8 -5.84 6.47 -8.93
C VAL A 8 -6.10 5.44 -10.00
N GLY A 9 -6.85 5.80 -11.03
CA GLY A 9 -7.15 4.95 -12.16
C GLY A 9 -7.99 5.69 -13.19
N ASP A 10 -8.14 5.13 -14.36
CA ASP A 10 -9.09 5.59 -15.36
C ASP A 10 -10.45 4.93 -15.07
N PHE A 11 -11.31 5.64 -14.33
CA PHE A 11 -12.58 5.09 -13.88
C PHE A 11 -13.70 5.17 -14.91
N ASN A 12 -13.55 6.02 -15.93
CA ASN A 12 -14.56 6.28 -16.93
C ASN A 12 -14.18 5.82 -18.35
N GLU A 13 -13.00 5.17 -18.52
CA GLU A 13 -12.43 4.70 -19.81
C GLU A 13 -12.20 5.80 -20.86
N ASP A 14 -11.88 6.97 -20.42
CA ASP A 14 -11.52 8.05 -21.32
C ASP A 14 -10.00 8.15 -21.59
N ASN A 15 -9.23 7.18 -21.09
CA ASN A 15 -7.76 7.11 -21.09
C ASN A 15 -7.10 8.27 -20.35
N ARG A 16 -7.76 8.77 -19.29
CA ARG A 16 -7.23 9.79 -18.40
C ARG A 16 -7.27 9.25 -16.97
N LEU A 17 -6.33 9.69 -16.17
CA LEU A 17 -6.32 9.28 -14.76
C LEU A 17 -7.30 10.12 -13.95
N ASP A 18 -8.12 9.43 -13.17
CA ASP A 18 -9.05 9.97 -12.20
C ASP A 18 -8.56 9.68 -10.78
N ILE A 19 -9.15 10.32 -9.80
CA ILE A 19 -8.78 10.18 -8.39
C ILE A 19 -10.02 9.85 -7.57
N VAL A 20 -9.91 8.84 -6.70
CA VAL A 20 -10.89 8.57 -5.64
C VAL A 20 -10.26 8.78 -4.27
N ILE A 21 -11.03 9.38 -3.35
CA ILE A 21 -10.56 9.72 -2.01
C ILE A 21 -11.59 9.28 -1.00
N THR A 22 -11.17 8.45 -0.04
CA THR A 22 -12.01 8.13 1.11
C THR A 22 -11.83 9.16 2.20
N ASN A 23 -12.91 9.50 2.89
CA ASN A 23 -12.91 10.53 3.93
C ASN A 23 -13.25 9.93 5.30
N ASN A 24 -12.45 10.27 6.32
CA ASN A 24 -12.75 9.94 7.70
C ASN A 24 -13.23 11.21 8.44
N GLY A 25 -14.45 11.17 8.92
CA GLY A 25 -15.09 12.28 9.65
C GLY A 25 -16.23 12.96 8.91
N ILE A 26 -16.48 12.61 7.66
CA ILE A 26 -17.69 12.92 6.91
C ILE A 26 -18.19 11.63 6.22
N GLU A 27 -19.48 11.60 5.92
CA GLU A 27 -20.14 10.40 5.36
C GLU A 27 -20.00 10.29 3.84
N ASP A 28 -18.92 10.79 3.24
CA ASP A 28 -18.76 10.87 1.81
C ASP A 28 -17.37 10.44 1.36
N ILE A 29 -17.26 9.95 0.13
CA ILE A 29 -16.01 9.86 -0.63
C ILE A 29 -16.04 10.87 -1.76
N GLY A 30 -14.87 11.38 -2.15
CA GLY A 30 -14.72 12.30 -3.28
C GLY A 30 -14.18 11.59 -4.50
N VAL A 31 -14.75 11.84 -5.66
CA VAL A 31 -14.23 11.40 -6.96
C VAL A 31 -13.94 12.62 -7.82
N LEU A 32 -12.77 12.67 -8.40
CA LEU A 32 -12.33 13.72 -9.32
C LEU A 32 -12.06 13.08 -10.67
N LEU A 33 -12.88 13.41 -11.67
CA LEU A 33 -12.68 12.96 -13.05
C LEU A 33 -11.69 13.87 -13.76
N GLY A 34 -10.68 13.30 -14.38
CA GLY A 34 -9.61 14.00 -15.06
C GLY A 34 -9.99 14.47 -16.45
N TYR A 35 -9.71 15.73 -16.80
CA TYR A 35 -9.89 16.22 -18.18
C TYR A 35 -8.73 15.85 -19.11
N GLY A 36 -7.70 15.14 -18.63
CA GLY A 36 -6.50 14.81 -19.40
C GLY A 36 -5.66 16.04 -19.79
N ASN A 37 -5.88 17.16 -19.14
CA ASN A 37 -5.08 18.38 -19.25
C ASN A 37 -4.56 18.84 -17.88
N GLY A 38 -4.61 17.93 -16.91
CA GLY A 38 -4.19 18.14 -15.54
C GLY A 38 -5.20 18.88 -14.66
N ASN A 39 -6.36 19.21 -15.20
CA ASN A 39 -7.50 19.68 -14.41
C ASN A 39 -8.47 18.53 -14.21
N PHE A 40 -9.22 18.63 -13.13
CA PHE A 40 -10.27 17.69 -12.77
C PHE A 40 -11.61 18.41 -12.70
N GLU A 41 -12.68 17.66 -12.83
CA GLU A 41 -14.00 18.14 -12.48
C GLU A 41 -14.06 18.53 -11.00
N ASN A 42 -15.05 19.33 -10.63
CA ASN A 42 -15.35 19.52 -9.21
C ASN A 42 -15.63 18.16 -8.58
N PRO A 43 -15.10 17.87 -7.39
CA PRO A 43 -15.29 16.57 -6.77
C PRO A 43 -16.76 16.18 -6.71
N ILE A 44 -17.08 15.03 -7.24
CA ILE A 44 -18.40 14.40 -7.10
C ILE A 44 -18.38 13.65 -5.79
N MET A 45 -19.27 14.04 -4.86
CA MET A 45 -19.33 13.43 -3.54
C MET A 45 -20.35 12.28 -3.52
N TYR A 46 -19.88 11.08 -3.17
CA TYR A 46 -20.72 9.89 -3.02
C TYR A 46 -20.87 9.57 -1.54
N ARG A 47 -22.11 9.57 -1.06
CA ARG A 47 -22.37 9.39 0.37
C ARG A 47 -22.22 7.93 0.77
N THR A 48 -21.30 7.62 1.69
CA THR A 48 -21.09 6.27 2.22
C THR A 48 -21.92 5.99 3.48
N GLY A 49 -22.42 7.03 4.14
CA GLY A 49 -23.08 6.90 5.44
C GLY A 49 -22.13 6.55 6.59
N SER A 50 -20.85 6.49 6.33
CA SER A 50 -19.78 6.17 7.29
C SER A 50 -18.91 7.39 7.55
N HIS A 51 -18.68 7.69 8.82
CA HIS A 51 -17.71 8.71 9.24
C HIS A 51 -16.26 8.19 9.23
N SER A 52 -16.03 6.93 8.90
CA SER A 52 -14.70 6.30 8.95
C SER A 52 -14.48 5.34 7.78
N SER A 53 -14.34 5.92 6.58
CA SER A 53 -13.92 5.17 5.39
C SER A 53 -12.40 5.12 5.35
N ILE A 54 -11.79 3.91 5.50
CA ILE A 54 -10.37 3.76 5.83
C ILE A 54 -9.52 3.03 4.79
N SER A 55 -10.13 2.29 3.88
CA SER A 55 -9.40 1.52 2.87
C SER A 55 -10.17 1.50 1.57
N VAL A 56 -9.46 1.36 0.48
CA VAL A 56 -10.03 1.26 -0.87
C VAL A 56 -9.35 0.11 -1.63
N ALA A 57 -10.15 -0.65 -2.38
CA ALA A 57 -9.68 -1.55 -3.42
C ALA A 57 -10.31 -1.15 -4.75
N ILE A 58 -9.60 -1.40 -5.84
CA ILE A 58 -9.99 -1.01 -7.19
C ILE A 58 -9.92 -2.24 -8.08
N GLY A 59 -10.92 -2.42 -8.93
CA GLY A 59 -10.96 -3.50 -9.91
C GLY A 59 -12.22 -3.45 -10.75
N ASP A 60 -12.23 -4.11 -11.88
CA ASP A 60 -13.43 -4.26 -12.73
C ASP A 60 -14.33 -5.36 -12.15
N LEU A 61 -15.28 -4.97 -11.29
CA LEU A 61 -16.16 -5.87 -10.56
C LEU A 61 -17.36 -6.34 -11.37
N ASN A 62 -17.69 -5.61 -12.45
CA ASN A 62 -18.86 -5.88 -13.27
C ASN A 62 -18.52 -6.35 -14.70
N LYS A 63 -17.25 -6.45 -15.05
CA LYS A 63 -16.73 -6.86 -16.37
C LYS A 63 -17.14 -5.94 -17.54
N ASP A 64 -17.28 -4.68 -17.26
CA ASP A 64 -17.52 -3.67 -18.29
C ASP A 64 -16.23 -2.98 -18.75
N HIS A 65 -15.09 -3.45 -18.25
CA HIS A 65 -13.73 -2.93 -18.45
C HIS A 65 -13.42 -1.61 -17.75
N ARG A 66 -14.37 -1.06 -16.99
CA ARG A 66 -14.15 0.10 -16.14
C ARG A 66 -13.69 -0.30 -14.75
N LEU A 67 -12.94 0.56 -14.14
CA LEU A 67 -12.53 0.36 -12.75
C LEU A 67 -13.66 0.76 -11.81
N ASP A 68 -14.01 -0.17 -10.94
CA ASP A 68 -14.97 0.02 -9.86
C ASP A 68 -14.20 0.21 -8.54
N ILE A 69 -14.87 0.70 -7.52
CA ILE A 69 -14.26 1.01 -6.24
C ILE A 69 -14.99 0.26 -5.12
N VAL A 70 -14.21 -0.36 -4.25
CA VAL A 70 -14.67 -0.91 -2.97
C VAL A 70 -14.14 -0.02 -1.85
N VAL A 71 -15.02 0.50 -1.01
CA VAL A 71 -14.68 1.36 0.13
C VAL A 71 -14.97 0.63 1.43
N VAL A 72 -14.00 0.59 2.33
CA VAL A 72 -14.16 -0.02 3.66
C VAL A 72 -14.61 1.03 4.67
N ASN A 73 -15.77 0.81 5.27
CA ASN A 73 -16.41 1.68 6.24
C ASN A 73 -16.27 1.12 7.65
N ASN A 74 -15.28 1.60 8.37
CA ASN A 74 -14.82 1.02 9.62
C ASN A 74 -15.85 1.14 10.77
N ASP A 75 -16.55 2.25 10.88
CA ASP A 75 -17.50 2.53 11.95
C ASP A 75 -18.89 1.93 11.73
N THR A 76 -19.31 1.72 10.48
CA THR A 76 -20.61 1.13 10.15
C THR A 76 -20.59 -0.38 10.00
N GLY A 77 -19.39 -1.00 9.90
CA GLY A 77 -19.26 -2.43 9.67
C GLY A 77 -19.75 -2.84 8.28
N SER A 78 -19.36 -2.08 7.27
CA SER A 78 -19.82 -2.29 5.90
C SER A 78 -18.75 -1.94 4.88
N ILE A 79 -18.99 -2.35 3.63
CA ILE A 79 -18.32 -1.81 2.45
C ILE A 79 -19.33 -1.13 1.55
N ASP A 80 -18.88 -0.12 0.83
CA ASP A 80 -19.62 0.44 -0.30
C ASP A 80 -18.94 0.10 -1.60
N ILE A 81 -19.73 -0.21 -2.62
CA ILE A 81 -19.29 -0.49 -3.97
C ILE A 81 -19.83 0.59 -4.89
N LEU A 82 -18.95 1.22 -5.62
CA LEU A 82 -19.26 2.22 -6.64
C LEU A 82 -18.82 1.67 -7.99
N LEU A 83 -19.79 1.52 -8.90
CA LEU A 83 -19.51 1.02 -10.25
C LEU A 83 -19.19 2.18 -11.19
N GLY A 84 -18.06 2.05 -11.90
CA GLY A 84 -17.58 3.03 -12.86
C GLY A 84 -18.56 3.24 -14.01
N GLN A 85 -18.74 4.48 -14.42
CA GLN A 85 -19.53 4.90 -15.59
C GLN A 85 -18.81 6.01 -16.34
N HIS A 86 -19.24 6.28 -17.55
CA HIS A 86 -18.64 7.30 -18.40
C HIS A 86 -18.56 8.70 -17.73
N ASP A 87 -19.54 9.04 -16.90
CA ASP A 87 -19.64 10.34 -16.23
C ASP A 87 -19.45 10.23 -14.71
N GLY A 88 -18.64 9.27 -14.23
CA GLY A 88 -18.38 9.03 -12.80
C GLY A 88 -18.79 7.65 -12.33
N PHE A 89 -19.55 7.57 -11.23
CA PHE A 89 -19.99 6.29 -10.67
C PHE A 89 -21.50 6.26 -10.47
N LEU A 90 -22.05 5.05 -10.51
CA LEU A 90 -23.41 4.82 -9.98
C LEU A 90 -23.46 5.16 -8.49
N SER A 91 -24.65 5.45 -7.98
CA SER A 91 -24.87 5.55 -6.52
C SER A 91 -24.38 4.26 -5.86
N GLN A 92 -23.65 4.40 -4.75
CA GLN A 92 -23.05 3.29 -4.03
C GLN A 92 -24.10 2.25 -3.61
N THR A 93 -23.67 1.00 -3.61
CA THR A 93 -24.42 -0.11 -3.00
C THR A 93 -23.70 -0.55 -1.74
N ASN A 94 -24.39 -0.47 -0.60
CA ASN A 94 -23.83 -0.84 0.71
C ASN A 94 -24.02 -2.33 0.97
N TYR A 95 -22.96 -2.99 1.40
CA TYR A 95 -22.97 -4.39 1.82
C TYR A 95 -22.45 -4.48 3.26
N PRO A 96 -23.23 -5.09 4.17
CA PRO A 96 -22.77 -5.30 5.55
C PRO A 96 -21.57 -6.27 5.55
N THR A 97 -20.67 -6.06 6.49
CA THR A 97 -19.54 -6.95 6.81
C THR A 97 -19.55 -7.26 8.31
N GLY A 98 -18.43 -7.64 8.89
CA GLY A 98 -18.30 -7.73 10.34
C GLY A 98 -18.02 -6.37 10.99
N SER A 99 -17.75 -6.37 12.28
CA SER A 99 -17.54 -5.14 13.06
C SER A 99 -16.12 -4.60 12.90
N ASN A 100 -16.01 -3.31 12.60
CA ASN A 100 -14.75 -2.59 12.45
C ASN A 100 -13.82 -3.19 11.34
N PRO A 101 -14.27 -3.22 10.07
CA PRO A 101 -13.44 -3.68 8.97
C PRO A 101 -12.19 -2.81 8.82
N GLN A 102 -11.02 -3.44 8.53
CA GLN A 102 -9.71 -2.79 8.49
C GLN A 102 -9.04 -2.88 7.12
N SER A 103 -9.16 -4.01 6.46
CA SER A 103 -8.42 -4.33 5.23
C SER A 103 -9.31 -5.06 4.25
N VAL A 104 -9.08 -4.83 2.97
CA VAL A 104 -9.83 -5.44 1.88
C VAL A 104 -8.86 -5.97 0.83
N ALA A 105 -9.20 -7.11 0.23
CA ALA A 105 -8.56 -7.61 -0.97
C ALA A 105 -9.62 -8.11 -1.96
N VAL A 106 -9.27 -8.10 -3.23
CA VAL A 106 -10.13 -8.59 -4.32
C VAL A 106 -9.46 -9.76 -5.03
N GLY A 107 -10.25 -10.70 -5.51
CA GLY A 107 -9.76 -11.86 -6.25
C GLY A 107 -10.91 -12.76 -6.68
N ASP A 108 -10.66 -13.69 -7.58
CA ASP A 108 -11.65 -14.68 -8.00
C ASP A 108 -11.57 -15.89 -7.07
N PHE A 109 -12.40 -15.92 -6.01
CA PHE A 109 -12.39 -16.99 -5.02
C PHE A 109 -13.26 -18.19 -5.39
N ASN A 110 -14.07 -18.06 -6.45
CA ASN A 110 -14.97 -19.13 -6.88
C ASN A 110 -14.64 -19.68 -8.29
N ASN A 111 -13.55 -19.21 -8.92
CA ASN A 111 -13.08 -19.61 -10.26
C ASN A 111 -14.13 -19.35 -11.37
N ASP A 112 -14.93 -18.32 -11.23
CA ASP A 112 -15.91 -17.93 -12.26
C ASP A 112 -15.41 -16.76 -13.12
N THR A 113 -14.16 -16.36 -12.94
CA THR A 113 -13.46 -15.24 -13.58
C THR A 113 -14.02 -13.85 -13.21
N ARG A 114 -14.83 -13.75 -12.16
CA ARG A 114 -15.35 -12.48 -11.62
C ARG A 114 -14.62 -12.15 -10.35
N LEU A 115 -14.49 -10.87 -10.08
CA LEU A 115 -13.87 -10.44 -8.83
C LEU A 115 -14.85 -10.56 -7.67
N ASP A 116 -14.38 -11.21 -6.64
CA ASP A 116 -14.99 -11.33 -5.32
C ASP A 116 -14.23 -10.43 -4.34
N ILE A 117 -14.77 -10.22 -3.16
CA ILE A 117 -14.21 -9.34 -2.15
C ILE A 117 -14.00 -10.10 -0.85
N VAL A 118 -12.86 -9.94 -0.20
CA VAL A 118 -12.60 -10.35 1.18
C VAL A 118 -12.32 -9.14 2.05
N VAL A 119 -12.98 -9.06 3.21
CA VAL A 119 -12.86 -7.95 4.17
C VAL A 119 -12.48 -8.50 5.53
N VAL A 120 -11.48 -7.91 6.16
CA VAL A 120 -11.01 -8.28 7.50
C VAL A 120 -11.70 -7.42 8.54
N ASN A 121 -12.35 -8.03 9.53
CA ASN A 121 -13.17 -7.36 10.53
C ASN A 121 -12.54 -7.47 11.93
N TYR A 122 -12.01 -6.38 12.44
CA TYR A 122 -11.14 -6.32 13.61
C TYR A 122 -11.85 -6.70 14.94
N TYR A 123 -13.10 -6.26 15.14
CA TYR A 123 -13.81 -6.53 16.39
C TYR A 123 -14.73 -7.77 16.36
N SER A 124 -15.07 -8.27 15.17
CA SER A 124 -15.82 -9.52 15.04
C SER A 124 -14.94 -10.75 14.91
N ASP A 125 -13.61 -10.57 14.84
CA ASP A 125 -12.64 -11.67 14.74
C ASP A 125 -12.93 -12.62 13.56
N ASP A 126 -13.33 -12.05 12.42
CA ASP A 126 -13.68 -12.80 11.21
C ASP A 126 -13.24 -12.10 9.93
N VAL A 127 -13.39 -12.80 8.82
CA VAL A 127 -13.36 -12.23 7.48
C VAL A 127 -14.72 -12.42 6.82
N SER A 128 -15.19 -11.39 6.13
CA SER A 128 -16.37 -11.47 5.27
C SER A 128 -15.96 -11.67 3.84
N VAL A 129 -16.52 -12.68 3.16
CA VAL A 129 -16.32 -12.96 1.74
C VAL A 129 -17.63 -12.67 1.01
N LEU A 130 -17.57 -11.84 -0.02
CA LEU A 130 -18.70 -11.47 -0.86
C LEU A 130 -18.42 -11.91 -2.29
N LEU A 131 -19.22 -12.83 -2.83
CA LEU A 131 -19.04 -13.34 -4.18
C LEU A 131 -19.72 -12.43 -5.20
N GLY A 132 -18.96 -12.03 -6.21
CA GLY A 132 -19.43 -11.15 -7.27
C GLY A 132 -20.24 -11.87 -8.34
N TYR A 133 -21.37 -11.29 -8.75
CA TYR A 133 -22.15 -11.81 -9.88
C TYR A 133 -21.67 -11.31 -11.24
N GLY A 134 -20.61 -10.47 -11.28
CA GLY A 134 -20.05 -9.90 -12.50
C GLY A 134 -20.97 -8.87 -13.17
N ASN A 135 -21.89 -8.30 -12.42
CA ASN A 135 -22.78 -7.21 -12.83
C ASN A 135 -22.75 -6.07 -11.78
N GLY A 136 -21.71 -6.07 -10.93
CA GLY A 136 -21.54 -5.10 -9.86
C GLY A 136 -22.37 -5.39 -8.60
N SER A 137 -23.18 -6.45 -8.58
CA SER A 137 -23.83 -6.91 -7.36
C SER A 137 -23.10 -8.11 -6.77
N PHE A 138 -23.27 -8.28 -5.47
CA PHE A 138 -22.60 -9.32 -4.68
C PHE A 138 -23.61 -10.15 -3.89
N ALA A 139 -23.23 -11.39 -3.63
CA ALA A 139 -23.95 -12.24 -2.70
C ALA A 139 -23.89 -11.66 -1.28
N GLN A 140 -24.80 -12.11 -0.42
CA GLN A 140 -24.69 -11.85 1.01
C GLN A 140 -23.35 -12.41 1.50
N GLN A 141 -22.66 -11.67 2.37
CA GLN A 141 -21.37 -12.09 2.91
C GLN A 141 -21.43 -13.46 3.59
N ALA A 142 -20.42 -14.26 3.36
CA ALA A 142 -20.12 -15.44 4.16
C ALA A 142 -19.00 -15.11 5.13
N ASN A 143 -19.20 -15.33 6.43
CA ASN A 143 -18.22 -15.00 7.45
C ASN A 143 -17.43 -16.24 7.86
N TYR A 144 -16.10 -16.09 7.93
CA TYR A 144 -15.16 -17.14 8.37
C TYR A 144 -14.39 -16.60 9.57
N SER A 145 -14.48 -17.33 10.69
CA SER A 145 -13.74 -16.96 11.90
C SER A 145 -12.24 -17.03 11.69
N VAL A 146 -11.52 -16.08 12.23
CA VAL A 146 -10.05 -16.00 12.26
C VAL A 146 -9.55 -15.81 13.69
N GLY A 147 -8.29 -15.47 13.89
CA GLY A 147 -7.80 -15.12 15.22
C GLY A 147 -8.31 -13.75 15.69
N SER A 148 -7.92 -13.35 16.90
CA SER A 148 -8.44 -12.11 17.50
C SER A 148 -7.79 -10.85 16.93
N ARG A 149 -8.60 -9.84 16.67
CA ARG A 149 -8.23 -8.52 16.14
C ARG A 149 -7.43 -8.63 14.84
N PRO A 150 -8.02 -9.17 13.78
CA PRO A 150 -7.37 -9.27 12.47
C PRO A 150 -7.14 -7.87 11.88
N LEU A 151 -5.97 -7.66 11.22
CA LEU A 151 -5.56 -6.34 10.71
C LEU A 151 -5.28 -6.32 9.21
N SER A 152 -4.57 -7.30 8.70
CA SER A 152 -4.07 -7.29 7.32
C SER A 152 -4.37 -8.60 6.64
N VAL A 153 -4.69 -8.53 5.35
CA VAL A 153 -4.98 -9.69 4.50
C VAL A 153 -4.05 -9.73 3.30
N ALA A 154 -3.64 -10.93 2.93
CA ALA A 154 -3.05 -11.23 1.64
C ALA A 154 -3.70 -12.47 1.04
N VAL A 155 -3.70 -12.55 -0.28
CA VAL A 155 -4.30 -13.65 -1.03
C VAL A 155 -3.25 -14.32 -1.90
N GLY A 156 -3.40 -15.63 -2.13
CA GLY A 156 -2.50 -16.40 -2.97
C GLY A 156 -2.87 -17.87 -2.96
N ASP A 157 -2.30 -18.64 -3.85
CA ASP A 157 -2.48 -20.11 -3.90
C ASP A 157 -1.41 -20.78 -3.01
N PHE A 158 -1.79 -21.09 -1.76
CA PHE A 158 -0.86 -21.68 -0.78
C PHE A 158 -0.79 -23.20 -0.85
N ASN A 159 -1.68 -23.84 -1.62
CA ASN A 159 -1.73 -25.28 -1.73
C ASN A 159 -1.45 -25.80 -3.16
N ASN A 160 -1.11 -24.90 -4.11
CA ASN A 160 -0.83 -25.20 -5.51
C ASN A 160 -1.99 -25.89 -6.24
N ASP A 161 -3.23 -25.52 -5.91
CA ASP A 161 -4.42 -26.04 -6.57
C ASP A 161 -5.06 -25.06 -7.56
N THR A 162 -4.40 -23.94 -7.81
CA THR A 162 -4.82 -22.83 -8.68
C THR A 162 -6.03 -22.03 -8.18
N ARG A 163 -6.39 -22.19 -6.91
CA ARG A 163 -7.46 -21.45 -6.25
C ARG A 163 -6.87 -20.45 -5.27
N LEU A 164 -7.55 -19.34 -5.08
CA LEU A 164 -7.10 -18.36 -4.12
C LEU A 164 -7.45 -18.76 -2.69
N ASP A 165 -6.43 -18.75 -1.86
CA ASP A 165 -6.50 -18.90 -0.42
C ASP A 165 -6.31 -17.53 0.25
N ILE A 166 -6.59 -17.43 1.53
CA ILE A 166 -6.51 -16.20 2.32
C ILE A 166 -5.55 -16.40 3.49
N VAL A 167 -4.67 -15.42 3.73
CA VAL A 167 -3.90 -15.31 4.98
C VAL A 167 -4.22 -13.99 5.67
N VAL A 168 -4.42 -14.05 6.98
CA VAL A 168 -4.82 -12.90 7.81
C VAL A 168 -3.90 -12.80 9.03
N THR A 169 -3.38 -11.61 9.31
CA THR A 169 -2.67 -11.34 10.57
C THR A 169 -3.64 -11.01 11.70
N ASN A 170 -3.49 -11.63 12.85
CA ASN A 170 -4.35 -11.45 14.01
C ASN A 170 -3.57 -10.80 15.16
N SER A 171 -3.71 -9.50 15.32
CA SER A 171 -2.89 -8.71 16.25
C SER A 171 -3.18 -9.00 17.72
N GLY A 172 -4.39 -9.40 18.05
CA GLY A 172 -4.79 -9.72 19.42
C GLY A 172 -4.41 -11.13 19.87
N SER A 173 -4.37 -12.10 18.94
CA SER A 173 -4.00 -13.48 19.25
C SER A 173 -2.56 -13.83 18.90
N ASN A 174 -1.82 -12.93 18.27
CA ASN A 174 -0.41 -13.10 17.90
C ASN A 174 -0.17 -14.32 16.99
N ASP A 175 -0.98 -14.44 15.96
CA ASP A 175 -0.88 -15.49 14.97
C ASP A 175 -1.32 -15.01 13.59
N VAL A 176 -1.19 -15.87 12.61
CA VAL A 176 -1.85 -15.75 11.32
C VAL A 176 -2.85 -16.88 11.13
N SER A 177 -3.96 -16.56 10.50
CA SER A 177 -4.95 -17.53 10.05
C SER A 177 -4.81 -17.77 8.56
N VAL A 178 -4.74 -19.02 8.13
CA VAL A 178 -4.78 -19.44 6.74
C VAL A 178 -6.10 -20.16 6.48
N LEU A 179 -6.83 -19.71 5.46
CA LEU A 179 -8.08 -20.31 5.02
C LEU A 179 -7.90 -20.78 3.57
N LEU A 180 -8.01 -22.09 3.36
CA LEU A 180 -7.86 -22.69 2.03
C LEU A 180 -9.17 -22.62 1.25
N GLY A 181 -9.11 -22.06 0.04
CA GLY A 181 -10.26 -21.93 -0.84
C GLY A 181 -10.63 -23.21 -1.55
N TYR A 182 -11.91 -23.52 -1.60
CA TYR A 182 -12.41 -24.67 -2.38
C TYR A 182 -12.68 -24.33 -3.86
N GLY A 183 -12.43 -23.07 -4.28
CA GLY A 183 -12.68 -22.59 -5.63
C GLY A 183 -14.16 -22.50 -6.01
N ASN A 184 -15.03 -22.47 -5.01
CA ASN A 184 -16.46 -22.27 -5.15
C ASN A 184 -16.96 -21.10 -4.26
N GLY A 185 -16.03 -20.27 -3.80
CA GLY A 185 -16.29 -19.16 -2.89
C GLY A 185 -16.42 -19.54 -1.42
N SER A 186 -16.27 -20.83 -1.09
CA SER A 186 -16.18 -21.24 0.31
C SER A 186 -14.76 -21.62 0.69
N PHE A 187 -14.49 -21.56 1.99
CA PHE A 187 -13.16 -21.80 2.56
C PHE A 187 -13.22 -22.87 3.65
N ALA A 188 -12.10 -23.55 3.82
CA ALA A 188 -11.88 -24.45 4.95
C ALA A 188 -11.87 -23.67 6.27
N GLU A 189 -12.07 -24.38 7.40
CA GLU A 189 -11.77 -23.79 8.71
C GLU A 189 -10.32 -23.31 8.75
N GLN A 190 -10.10 -22.19 9.44
CA GLN A 190 -8.77 -21.61 9.56
C GLN A 190 -7.76 -22.58 10.17
N THR A 191 -6.56 -22.58 9.63
CA THR A 191 -5.40 -23.14 10.32
C THR A 191 -4.56 -21.97 10.85
N ARG A 192 -4.25 -22.01 12.15
CA ARG A 192 -3.53 -20.91 12.81
C ARG A 192 -2.05 -21.23 13.02
N TYR A 193 -1.20 -20.26 12.71
CA TYR A 193 0.24 -20.35 12.93
C TYR A 193 0.69 -19.20 13.81
N SER A 194 1.30 -19.54 14.95
CA SER A 194 1.82 -18.53 15.89
C SER A 194 2.89 -17.68 15.23
N VAL A 195 2.89 -16.37 15.52
CA VAL A 195 3.91 -15.41 15.08
C VAL A 195 4.36 -14.55 16.28
N GLY A 196 5.12 -13.50 16.04
CA GLY A 196 5.48 -12.54 17.08
C GLY A 196 4.28 -11.75 17.58
N SER A 197 4.50 -10.89 18.58
CA SER A 197 3.42 -10.09 19.18
C SER A 197 2.97 -8.95 18.27
N TYR A 198 1.66 -8.74 18.22
CA TYR A 198 1.02 -7.69 17.45
C TYR A 198 1.45 -7.71 15.97
N PRO A 199 1.18 -8.80 15.22
CA PRO A 199 1.45 -8.86 13.79
C PRO A 199 0.64 -7.76 13.07
N HIS A 200 1.36 -6.93 12.31
CA HIS A 200 0.78 -5.72 11.71
C HIS A 200 0.64 -5.82 10.19
N SER A 201 1.66 -6.35 9.53
CA SER A 201 1.72 -6.42 8.08
C SER A 201 2.14 -7.81 7.62
N VAL A 202 1.55 -8.29 6.53
CA VAL A 202 1.89 -9.55 5.90
C VAL A 202 2.27 -9.35 4.45
N VAL A 203 3.31 -10.05 4.02
CA VAL A 203 3.69 -10.20 2.61
C VAL A 203 3.87 -11.68 2.30
N VAL A 204 3.62 -12.05 1.04
CA VAL A 204 3.75 -13.41 0.56
C VAL A 204 4.74 -13.47 -0.60
N GLY A 205 5.47 -14.57 -0.72
CA GLY A 205 6.47 -14.77 -1.78
C GLY A 205 7.18 -16.10 -1.61
N ALA A 206 7.96 -16.52 -2.60
CA ALA A 206 8.75 -17.75 -2.55
C ALA A 206 10.15 -17.47 -1.97
N PHE A 207 10.26 -17.40 -0.64
CA PHE A 207 11.51 -17.07 0.05
C PHE A 207 12.52 -18.22 0.14
N ASN A 208 12.11 -19.42 -0.23
CA ASN A 208 12.97 -20.58 -0.26
C ASN A 208 13.27 -21.12 -1.68
N ASN A 209 12.90 -20.34 -2.72
CA ASN A 209 13.11 -20.69 -4.14
C ASN A 209 12.44 -22.00 -4.59
N ASP A 210 11.40 -22.45 -3.91
CA ASP A 210 10.69 -23.68 -4.25
C ASP A 210 9.39 -23.45 -5.05
N THR A 211 9.15 -22.21 -5.48
CA THR A 211 7.95 -21.74 -6.20
C THR A 211 6.65 -21.78 -5.39
N ARG A 212 6.70 -22.14 -4.13
CA ARG A 212 5.56 -22.15 -3.21
C ARG A 212 5.52 -20.84 -2.44
N LEU A 213 4.33 -20.41 -2.10
CA LEU A 213 4.18 -19.19 -1.33
C LEU A 213 4.50 -19.43 0.14
N ASP A 214 5.42 -18.63 0.64
CA ASP A 214 5.76 -18.49 2.05
C ASP A 214 5.14 -17.21 2.59
N ILE A 215 5.08 -17.06 3.90
CA ILE A 215 4.49 -15.91 4.58
C ILE A 215 5.57 -15.21 5.42
N VAL A 216 5.66 -13.89 5.26
CA VAL A 216 6.51 -13.03 6.10
C VAL A 216 5.62 -12.01 6.82
N VAL A 217 5.79 -11.91 8.13
CA VAL A 217 4.98 -11.08 9.01
C VAL A 217 5.85 -10.13 9.82
N ALA A 218 5.58 -8.84 9.74
CA ALA A 218 6.19 -7.85 10.62
C ALA A 218 5.42 -7.78 11.95
N ASN A 219 6.08 -8.09 13.05
CA ASN A 219 5.49 -8.13 14.37
C ASN A 219 5.85 -6.86 15.15
N TRP A 220 4.95 -5.89 15.10
CA TRP A 220 5.13 -4.56 15.67
C TRP A 220 5.40 -4.57 17.19
N GLY A 221 4.78 -5.50 17.91
CA GLY A 221 4.88 -5.57 19.37
C GLY A 221 6.03 -6.41 19.92
N SER A 222 6.77 -7.14 19.09
CA SER A 222 7.88 -8.02 19.52
C SER A 222 9.18 -7.77 18.78
N ASP A 223 9.28 -6.69 18.00
CA ASP A 223 10.51 -6.25 17.36
C ASP A 223 11.18 -7.36 16.52
N ASN A 224 10.39 -8.09 15.75
CA ASN A 224 10.89 -9.17 14.90
C ASN A 224 10.02 -9.35 13.63
N VAL A 225 10.55 -10.13 12.71
CA VAL A 225 9.84 -10.66 11.56
C VAL A 225 9.69 -12.17 11.75
N SER A 226 8.48 -12.69 11.54
CA SER A 226 8.22 -14.13 11.46
C SER A 226 8.22 -14.56 10.00
N VAL A 227 8.96 -15.63 9.68
CA VAL A 227 8.96 -16.30 8.39
C VAL A 227 8.36 -17.68 8.56
N ILE A 228 7.38 -18.02 7.73
CA ILE A 228 6.62 -19.26 7.81
C ILE A 228 6.63 -19.88 6.41
N LEU A 229 7.36 -21.00 6.25
CA LEU A 229 7.56 -21.63 4.94
C LEU A 229 6.38 -22.52 4.58
N GLY A 230 5.87 -22.35 3.36
CA GLY A 230 4.79 -23.14 2.80
C GLY A 230 5.27 -24.49 2.26
N TYR A 231 4.52 -25.54 2.53
CA TYR A 231 4.78 -26.85 1.94
C TYR A 231 4.07 -27.04 0.58
N GLY A 232 3.33 -26.03 0.10
CA GLY A 232 2.57 -26.09 -1.15
C GLY A 232 1.38 -27.06 -1.12
N ASN A 233 0.93 -27.40 0.07
CA ASN A 233 -0.26 -28.24 0.31
C ASN A 233 -1.23 -27.56 1.28
N GLY A 234 -1.08 -26.22 1.47
CA GLY A 234 -1.87 -25.42 2.42
C GLY A 234 -1.41 -25.53 3.87
N SER A 235 -0.40 -26.34 4.17
CA SER A 235 0.23 -26.36 5.48
C SER A 235 1.57 -25.62 5.46
N PHE A 236 1.98 -25.17 6.62
CA PHE A 236 3.17 -24.37 6.79
C PHE A 236 4.06 -24.90 7.91
N ALA A 237 5.34 -24.63 7.80
CA ALA A 237 6.31 -24.93 8.83
C ALA A 237 6.04 -24.08 10.09
N LYS A 238 6.64 -24.49 11.20
CA LYS A 238 6.72 -23.62 12.37
C LYS A 238 7.50 -22.36 12.00
N GLU A 239 7.05 -21.21 12.49
CA GLU A 239 7.73 -19.95 12.26
C GLU A 239 9.20 -19.96 12.65
N THR A 240 10.00 -19.23 11.90
CA THR A 240 11.34 -18.81 12.31
C THR A 240 11.29 -17.30 12.51
N ARG A 241 11.78 -16.84 13.67
CA ARG A 241 11.80 -15.41 14.01
C ARG A 241 13.17 -14.81 13.79
N TYR A 242 13.20 -13.65 13.18
CA TYR A 242 14.39 -12.85 12.98
C TYR A 242 14.20 -11.51 13.69
N SER A 243 15.12 -11.19 14.62
CA SER A 243 15.10 -9.89 15.29
C SER A 243 15.26 -8.79 14.25
N VAL A 244 14.57 -7.68 14.47
CA VAL A 244 14.73 -6.44 13.72
C VAL A 244 14.74 -5.26 14.68
N GLY A 245 14.77 -4.05 14.18
CA GLY A 245 14.68 -2.87 15.05
C GLY A 245 13.29 -2.73 15.69
N SER A 246 13.13 -1.73 16.55
CA SER A 246 11.93 -1.59 17.36
C SER A 246 10.74 -0.99 16.60
N LEU A 247 9.56 -1.57 16.80
CA LEU A 247 8.31 -1.24 16.16
C LEU A 247 8.40 -1.31 14.61
N PRO A 248 8.62 -2.50 14.02
CA PRO A 248 8.64 -2.69 12.58
C PRO A 248 7.27 -2.34 11.98
N LYS A 249 7.26 -1.42 11.02
CA LYS A 249 6.02 -0.85 10.46
C LYS A 249 5.82 -1.18 8.99
N SER A 250 6.87 -1.12 8.20
CA SER A 250 6.82 -1.32 6.75
C SER A 250 7.85 -2.36 6.34
N VAL A 251 7.47 -3.25 5.45
CA VAL A 251 8.33 -4.31 4.89
C VAL A 251 8.36 -4.16 3.37
N ALA A 252 9.55 -4.24 2.81
CA ALA A 252 9.74 -4.40 1.37
C ALA A 252 10.65 -5.61 1.11
N VAL A 253 10.52 -6.18 -0.09
CA VAL A 253 11.30 -7.34 -0.51
C VAL A 253 12.02 -7.03 -1.81
N GLY A 254 13.17 -7.66 -2.01
CA GLY A 254 13.98 -7.51 -3.21
C GLY A 254 15.24 -8.35 -3.12
N ASP A 255 15.98 -8.45 -4.20
CA ASP A 255 17.30 -9.09 -4.23
C ASP A 255 18.38 -8.01 -4.01
N PHE A 256 18.81 -7.84 -2.74
CA PHE A 256 19.78 -6.80 -2.39
C PHE A 256 21.25 -7.26 -2.55
N ASN A 257 21.46 -8.56 -2.79
CA ASN A 257 22.80 -9.11 -2.93
C ASN A 257 23.07 -9.70 -4.32
N ASN A 258 22.13 -9.55 -5.27
CA ASN A 258 22.20 -10.05 -6.65
C ASN A 258 22.42 -11.57 -6.74
N ASP A 259 21.82 -12.32 -5.84
CA ASP A 259 21.90 -13.79 -5.83
C ASP A 259 20.61 -14.47 -6.32
N THR A 260 19.65 -13.69 -6.83
CA THR A 260 18.32 -14.09 -7.31
C THR A 260 17.38 -14.63 -6.25
N ARG A 261 17.66 -14.36 -4.98
CA ARG A 261 16.83 -14.74 -3.83
C ARG A 261 16.18 -13.51 -3.22
N LEU A 262 15.04 -13.71 -2.62
CA LEU A 262 14.35 -12.61 -1.94
C LEU A 262 14.99 -12.34 -0.59
N ASP A 263 15.38 -11.09 -0.40
CA ASP A 263 15.80 -10.50 0.85
C ASP A 263 14.67 -9.63 1.42
N ILE A 264 14.78 -9.24 2.67
CA ILE A 264 13.77 -8.43 3.36
C ILE A 264 14.42 -7.15 3.89
N VAL A 265 13.76 -6.02 3.67
CA VAL A 265 14.06 -4.76 4.35
C VAL A 265 12.88 -4.32 5.20
N VAL A 266 13.14 -3.90 6.42
CA VAL A 266 12.12 -3.52 7.40
C VAL A 266 12.41 -2.13 7.93
N ALA A 267 11.44 -1.22 7.84
CA ALA A 267 11.52 0.09 8.46
C ALA A 267 11.04 0.02 9.91
N ASN A 268 11.93 0.35 10.84
CA ASN A 268 11.69 0.25 12.27
C ASN A 268 11.45 1.65 12.86
N SER A 269 10.19 1.94 13.18
CA SER A 269 9.78 3.31 13.46
C SER A 269 10.32 3.88 14.76
N ARG A 270 10.56 3.06 15.77
CA ARG A 270 11.04 3.51 17.09
C ARG A 270 12.57 3.48 17.23
N SER A 271 13.24 2.50 16.63
CA SER A 271 14.70 2.43 16.67
C SER A 271 15.38 3.33 15.65
N ASN A 272 14.61 3.95 14.74
CA ASN A 272 15.12 4.92 13.78
C ASN A 272 16.16 4.32 12.82
N ASP A 273 15.89 3.12 12.35
CA ASP A 273 16.74 2.37 11.43
C ASP A 273 15.93 1.53 10.45
N VAL A 274 16.63 0.95 9.52
CA VAL A 274 16.12 -0.16 8.72
C VAL A 274 16.94 -1.40 9.03
N SER A 275 16.28 -2.55 9.11
CA SER A 275 16.91 -3.87 9.20
C SER A 275 16.87 -4.54 7.83
N VAL A 276 18.00 -5.06 7.38
CA VAL A 276 18.15 -5.86 6.16
C VAL A 276 18.46 -7.28 6.56
N LEU A 277 17.69 -8.22 6.05
CA LEU A 277 17.87 -9.66 6.26
C LEU A 277 18.09 -10.32 4.88
N LEU A 278 19.27 -10.91 4.68
CA LEU A 278 19.63 -11.56 3.43
C LEU A 278 19.14 -13.00 3.43
N GLY A 279 18.39 -13.36 2.40
CA GLY A 279 17.84 -14.70 2.22
C GLY A 279 18.87 -15.70 1.69
N TYR A 280 18.95 -16.87 2.29
CA TYR A 280 19.80 -17.95 1.77
C TYR A 280 19.11 -18.80 0.69
N GLY A 281 17.88 -18.44 0.29
CA GLY A 281 17.09 -19.18 -0.69
C GLY A 281 16.62 -20.57 -0.23
N ASN A 282 16.71 -20.82 1.06
CA ASN A 282 16.20 -22.04 1.71
C ASN A 282 15.17 -21.70 2.81
N GLY A 283 14.67 -20.46 2.78
CA GLY A 283 13.72 -19.93 3.76
C GLY A 283 14.35 -19.46 5.08
N SER A 284 15.68 -19.55 5.20
CA SER A 284 16.40 -18.93 6.31
C SER A 284 17.07 -17.62 5.85
N PHE A 285 17.27 -16.75 6.81
CA PHE A 285 17.89 -15.44 6.61
C PHE A 285 19.10 -15.28 7.51
N ALA A 286 20.02 -14.44 7.06
CA ALA A 286 21.13 -13.98 7.88
C ALA A 286 20.62 -13.17 9.09
N GLU A 287 21.47 -13.03 10.10
CA GLU A 287 21.23 -12.03 11.15
C GLU A 287 21.07 -10.64 10.51
N GLU A 288 20.20 -9.83 11.10
CA GLU A 288 19.92 -8.50 10.58
C GLU A 288 21.17 -7.62 10.51
N THR A 289 21.30 -6.88 9.44
CA THR A 289 22.22 -5.73 9.40
C THR A 289 21.38 -4.46 9.51
N ARG A 290 21.71 -3.62 10.50
CA ARG A 290 20.94 -2.40 10.77
C ARG A 290 21.65 -1.16 10.25
N TYR A 291 20.87 -0.32 9.57
CA TYR A 291 21.34 0.96 9.05
C TYR A 291 20.52 2.07 9.67
N SER A 292 21.17 2.97 10.40
CA SER A 292 20.49 4.12 11.00
C SER A 292 19.91 5.03 9.91
N VAL A 293 18.69 5.48 10.09
CA VAL A 293 18.01 6.44 9.19
C VAL A 293 17.48 7.63 9.99
N GLY A 294 16.47 8.33 9.53
CA GLY A 294 15.83 9.42 10.27
C GLY A 294 14.96 8.93 11.43
N SER A 295 14.52 9.84 12.27
CA SER A 295 13.66 9.52 13.41
C SER A 295 12.24 9.18 12.96
N THR A 296 11.71 8.10 13.52
CA THR A 296 10.36 7.58 13.19
C THR A 296 10.25 7.26 11.71
N SER A 297 11.02 6.27 11.23
CA SER A 297 10.94 5.78 9.86
C SER A 297 9.51 5.31 9.55
N SER A 298 8.91 5.88 8.51
CA SER A 298 7.50 5.71 8.18
C SER A 298 7.26 4.99 6.86
N SER A 299 8.11 5.23 5.88
CA SER A 299 7.99 4.69 4.54
C SER A 299 9.37 4.28 4.01
N VAL A 300 9.44 3.14 3.35
CA VAL A 300 10.63 2.63 2.67
C VAL A 300 10.28 2.30 1.23
N VAL A 301 11.13 2.74 0.31
CA VAL A 301 11.08 2.37 -1.10
C VAL A 301 12.44 1.87 -1.55
N VAL A 302 12.43 0.99 -2.55
CA VAL A 302 13.63 0.39 -3.13
C VAL A 302 13.70 0.69 -4.63
N GLY A 303 14.91 0.85 -5.16
CA GLY A 303 15.14 1.12 -6.56
C GLY A 303 16.63 1.26 -6.84
N ASP A 304 17.01 1.30 -8.09
CA ASP A 304 18.39 1.55 -8.51
C ASP A 304 18.58 3.06 -8.74
N PHE A 305 19.09 3.77 -7.74
CA PHE A 305 19.26 5.23 -7.79
C PHE A 305 20.62 5.66 -8.35
N ASN A 306 21.52 4.71 -8.56
CA ASN A 306 22.85 5.01 -9.08
C ASN A 306 23.13 4.35 -10.45
N ASN A 307 22.12 3.69 -11.05
CA ASN A 307 22.18 3.00 -12.34
C ASN A 307 23.29 1.93 -12.42
N ASP A 308 23.50 1.21 -11.28
CA ASP A 308 24.47 0.12 -11.23
C ASP A 308 23.81 -1.28 -11.25
N SER A 309 22.49 -1.32 -11.46
CA SER A 309 21.64 -2.52 -11.47
C SER A 309 21.56 -3.23 -10.11
N ARG A 310 21.79 -2.49 -9.03
CA ARG A 310 21.63 -2.97 -7.65
C ARG A 310 20.56 -2.18 -6.95
N LEU A 311 19.86 -2.83 -6.03
CA LEU A 311 18.81 -2.17 -5.28
C LEU A 311 19.41 -1.30 -4.17
N ASP A 312 18.99 -0.05 -4.15
CA ASP A 312 19.24 0.94 -3.12
C ASP A 312 17.98 1.12 -2.27
N ILE A 313 18.09 1.80 -1.15
CA ILE A 313 16.98 2.04 -0.23
C ILE A 313 16.82 3.54 0.01
N VAL A 314 15.57 4.03 -0.08
CA VAL A 314 15.19 5.38 0.34
C VAL A 314 14.19 5.28 1.48
N VAL A 315 14.41 6.07 2.53
CA VAL A 315 13.56 6.06 3.74
C VAL A 315 13.10 7.47 4.06
N ALA A 316 11.78 7.66 4.12
CA ALA A 316 11.17 8.82 4.73
C ALA A 316 11.02 8.62 6.24
N SER A 317 11.19 9.69 7.00
CA SER A 317 11.16 9.63 8.46
C SER A 317 10.38 10.82 9.02
N TRP A 318 9.26 10.52 9.66
CA TRP A 318 8.26 11.51 10.08
C TRP A 318 8.77 12.61 11.02
N ARG A 319 9.80 12.34 11.81
CA ARG A 319 10.41 13.35 12.70
C ARG A 319 11.78 13.82 12.22
N SER A 320 11.98 13.86 10.91
CA SER A 320 13.22 14.30 10.29
C SER A 320 12.93 15.27 9.16
N ASN A 321 13.88 16.18 8.91
CA ASN A 321 13.81 17.11 7.78
C ASN A 321 14.72 16.62 6.65
N TYR A 322 14.85 15.31 6.48
CA TYR A 322 15.63 14.70 5.42
C TYR A 322 15.11 13.30 5.10
N VAL A 323 15.29 12.89 3.88
CA VAL A 323 15.22 11.49 3.49
C VAL A 323 16.61 10.87 3.58
N SER A 324 16.67 9.58 3.94
CA SER A 324 17.91 8.81 3.98
C SER A 324 18.02 7.95 2.74
N VAL A 325 19.13 8.03 2.03
CA VAL A 325 19.46 7.18 0.89
C VAL A 325 20.62 6.28 1.27
N LEU A 326 20.46 4.98 1.07
CA LEU A 326 21.49 3.96 1.30
C LEU A 326 21.75 3.26 -0.03
N LEU A 327 22.96 3.42 -0.57
CA LEU A 327 23.36 2.80 -1.82
C LEU A 327 23.83 1.36 -1.58
N GLY A 328 23.26 0.43 -2.34
CA GLY A 328 23.56 -0.98 -2.25
C GLY A 328 24.86 -1.33 -2.96
N TYR A 329 25.69 -2.15 -2.34
CA TYR A 329 26.91 -2.69 -2.99
C TYR A 329 26.64 -3.96 -3.79
N GLY A 330 25.39 -4.44 -3.85
CA GLY A 330 25.00 -5.68 -4.53
C GLY A 330 25.56 -6.95 -3.87
N ASN A 331 25.96 -6.84 -2.62
CA ASN A 331 26.39 -7.94 -1.77
C ASN A 331 25.61 -8.00 -0.45
N GLY A 332 24.46 -7.31 -0.43
CA GLY A 332 23.58 -7.20 0.75
C GLY A 332 24.02 -6.17 1.77
N SER A 333 25.16 -5.50 1.56
CA SER A 333 25.55 -4.37 2.39
C SER A 333 25.29 -3.05 1.67
N PHE A 334 25.12 -2.00 2.47
CA PHE A 334 24.82 -0.66 2.00
C PHE A 334 25.86 0.34 2.51
N ALA A 335 26.05 1.40 1.73
CA ALA A 335 26.84 2.54 2.15
C ALA A 335 26.23 3.20 3.40
N GLU A 336 27.06 3.97 4.12
CA GLU A 336 26.49 4.89 5.12
C GLU A 336 25.47 5.79 4.45
N LYS A 337 24.35 6.03 5.16
CA LYS A 337 23.27 6.87 4.62
C LYS A 337 23.77 8.24 4.19
N THR A 338 23.38 8.65 3.04
CA THR A 338 23.43 10.05 2.63
C THR A 338 22.11 10.71 2.98
N ARG A 339 22.16 11.89 3.59
CA ARG A 339 20.97 12.67 3.96
C ARG A 339 20.72 13.74 2.92
N TYR A 340 19.50 13.76 2.41
CA TYR A 340 19.05 14.83 1.53
C TYR A 340 17.96 15.61 2.24
N SER A 341 18.20 16.91 2.42
CA SER A 341 17.23 17.79 3.09
C SER A 341 15.91 17.80 2.35
N VAL A 342 14.83 17.77 3.09
CA VAL A 342 13.45 17.95 2.65
C VAL A 342 12.74 18.90 3.62
N GLY A 343 11.45 19.11 3.49
CA GLY A 343 10.68 19.86 4.48
C GLY A 343 10.55 19.11 5.81
N SER A 344 9.79 19.69 6.73
CA SER A 344 9.63 19.13 8.07
C SER A 344 8.63 17.97 8.11
N SER A 345 9.00 16.90 8.82
CA SER A 345 8.14 15.72 9.05
C SER A 345 7.77 14.97 7.77
N SER A 346 8.79 14.40 7.11
CA SER A 346 8.57 13.58 5.91
C SER A 346 7.78 12.31 6.22
N SER A 347 6.55 12.19 5.69
CA SER A 347 5.61 11.11 6.02
C SER A 347 5.55 10.01 4.96
N SER A 348 5.63 10.36 3.70
CA SER A 348 5.55 9.44 2.56
C SER A 348 6.61 9.78 1.52
N VAL A 349 7.07 8.76 0.80
CA VAL A 349 8.04 8.91 -0.28
C VAL A 349 7.63 8.06 -1.46
N VAL A 350 7.77 8.61 -2.66
CA VAL A 350 7.62 7.90 -3.93
C VAL A 350 8.78 8.23 -4.84
N VAL A 351 8.99 7.37 -5.84
CA VAL A 351 10.07 7.50 -6.81
C VAL A 351 9.53 7.43 -8.24
N GLY A 352 10.20 8.10 -9.15
CA GLY A 352 9.87 8.13 -10.57
C GLY A 352 10.88 8.97 -11.34
N ASP A 353 10.80 8.95 -12.64
CA ASP A 353 11.60 9.83 -13.52
C ASP A 353 10.78 11.08 -13.82
N PHE A 354 10.97 12.14 -13.00
CA PHE A 354 10.20 13.38 -13.13
C PHE A 354 10.80 14.39 -14.12
N ASN A 355 11.99 14.09 -14.62
CA ASN A 355 12.67 14.98 -15.57
C ASN A 355 12.94 14.33 -16.94
N ASN A 356 12.42 13.09 -17.15
CA ASN A 356 12.56 12.30 -18.38
C ASN A 356 14.03 12.04 -18.79
N ASP A 357 14.90 11.81 -17.78
CA ASP A 357 16.31 11.50 -18.00
C ASP A 357 16.66 10.03 -17.76
N THR A 358 15.64 9.19 -17.52
CA THR A 358 15.71 7.76 -17.23
C THR A 358 16.35 7.40 -15.89
N ARG A 359 16.49 8.35 -14.99
CA ARG A 359 17.00 8.17 -13.64
C ARG A 359 15.90 8.33 -12.62
N LEU A 360 16.01 7.63 -11.50
CA LEU A 360 15.03 7.75 -10.44
C LEU A 360 15.26 9.02 -9.64
N ASP A 361 14.19 9.81 -9.55
CA ASP A 361 14.05 10.97 -8.69
C ASP A 361 13.23 10.61 -7.45
N ILE A 362 13.20 11.46 -6.45
CA ILE A 362 12.47 11.27 -5.20
C ILE A 362 11.49 12.41 -5.00
N VAL A 363 10.26 12.07 -4.60
CA VAL A 363 9.28 13.02 -4.07
C VAL A 363 8.93 12.63 -2.65
N ALA A 364 9.02 13.57 -1.72
CA ALA A 364 8.70 13.38 -0.32
C ALA A 364 7.65 14.39 0.15
N THR A 365 6.60 13.92 0.83
CA THR A 365 5.62 14.79 1.50
C THR A 365 6.15 15.23 2.85
N ASN A 366 5.93 16.49 3.22
CA ASN A 366 6.43 17.09 4.45
C ASN A 366 5.26 17.68 5.24
N SER A 367 4.80 16.93 6.24
CA SER A 367 3.53 17.22 6.92
C SER A 367 3.53 18.56 7.68
N ASP A 368 4.63 18.89 8.36
CA ASP A 368 4.67 20.12 9.18
C ASP A 368 5.04 21.37 8.36
N SER A 369 5.71 21.24 7.22
CA SER A 369 6.03 22.36 6.35
C SER A 369 5.01 22.63 5.25
N ASN A 370 4.01 21.74 5.08
CA ASN A 370 2.93 21.87 4.10
C ASN A 370 3.46 21.98 2.66
N ASP A 371 4.43 21.16 2.32
CA ASP A 371 5.02 21.10 0.99
C ASP A 371 5.38 19.67 0.57
N VAL A 372 5.72 19.52 -0.68
CA VAL A 372 6.44 18.36 -1.19
C VAL A 372 7.83 18.79 -1.63
N SER A 373 8.83 17.97 -1.31
CA SER A 373 10.19 18.13 -1.80
C SER A 373 10.45 17.21 -2.97
N VAL A 374 10.97 17.74 -4.05
CA VAL A 374 11.43 17.00 -5.23
C VAL A 374 12.95 17.04 -5.26
N LEU A 375 13.57 15.86 -5.39
CA LEU A 375 15.01 15.70 -5.47
C LEU A 375 15.33 14.96 -6.76
N LEU A 376 15.98 15.64 -7.71
CA LEU A 376 16.35 15.06 -9.00
C LEU A 376 17.62 14.24 -8.89
N GLY A 377 17.57 13.00 -9.34
CA GLY A 377 18.67 12.06 -9.28
C GLY A 377 19.70 12.31 -10.40
N TYR A 378 20.98 12.27 -10.05
CA TYR A 378 22.05 12.33 -11.06
C TYR A 378 22.42 10.96 -11.63
N GLY A 379 21.74 9.88 -11.21
CA GLY A 379 22.04 8.52 -11.62
C GLY A 379 23.39 7.98 -11.12
N ASN A 380 23.92 8.58 -10.07
CA ASN A 380 25.13 8.15 -9.38
C ASN A 380 24.91 8.02 -7.87
N GLY A 381 23.64 7.94 -7.47
CA GLY A 381 23.23 7.89 -6.06
C GLY A 381 23.24 9.24 -5.34
N SER A 382 23.58 10.33 -6.04
CA SER A 382 23.43 11.68 -5.50
C SER A 382 22.23 12.39 -6.14
N PHE A 383 21.70 13.37 -5.41
CA PHE A 383 20.52 14.12 -5.81
C PHE A 383 20.80 15.62 -5.77
N ALA A 384 20.08 16.36 -6.60
CA ALA A 384 20.07 17.81 -6.56
C ALA A 384 19.54 18.33 -5.22
N GLN A 385 19.79 19.60 -4.93
CA GLN A 385 19.11 20.28 -3.81
C GLN A 385 17.60 20.22 -4.07
N GLN A 386 16.81 19.96 -3.01
CA GLN A 386 15.37 19.85 -3.13
C GLN A 386 14.75 21.13 -3.72
N ALA A 387 13.76 20.94 -4.59
CA ALA A 387 12.79 21.95 -4.96
C ALA A 387 11.52 21.71 -4.13
N ASN A 388 11.05 22.70 -3.41
CA ASN A 388 9.85 22.59 -2.58
C ASN A 388 8.66 23.22 -3.30
N TYR A 389 7.55 22.49 -3.32
CA TYR A 389 6.28 22.96 -3.88
C TYR A 389 5.25 22.95 -2.77
N SER A 390 4.66 24.12 -2.52
CA SER A 390 3.59 24.26 -1.52
C SER A 390 2.38 23.43 -1.90
N VAL A 391 1.80 22.75 -0.92
CA VAL A 391 0.57 21.97 -1.04
C VAL A 391 -0.43 22.39 0.05
N GLY A 392 -1.49 21.64 0.27
CA GLY A 392 -2.40 21.89 1.39
C GLY A 392 -1.76 21.57 2.73
N SER A 393 -2.51 21.77 3.83
CA SER A 393 -1.99 21.59 5.18
C SER A 393 -1.91 20.10 5.57
N TYR A 394 -0.77 19.74 6.16
CA TYR A 394 -0.46 18.42 6.68
C TYR A 394 -0.53 17.31 5.61
N PRO A 395 0.30 17.38 4.55
CA PRO A 395 0.36 16.34 3.53
C PRO A 395 0.84 15.01 4.11
N GLN A 396 0.05 13.96 3.90
CA GLN A 396 0.31 12.64 4.48
C GLN A 396 0.77 11.63 3.46
N SER A 397 0.28 11.74 2.25
CA SER A 397 0.48 10.74 1.23
C SER A 397 0.60 11.35 -0.14
N VAL A 398 1.36 10.67 -1.00
CA VAL A 398 1.64 11.09 -2.37
C VAL A 398 1.48 9.93 -3.32
N ALA A 399 0.93 10.22 -4.49
CA ALA A 399 0.90 9.34 -5.65
C ALA A 399 1.42 10.07 -6.87
N VAL A 400 1.82 9.30 -7.88
CA VAL A 400 2.33 9.82 -9.13
C VAL A 400 1.64 9.14 -10.31
N GLY A 401 1.47 9.87 -11.39
CA GLY A 401 0.87 9.40 -12.62
C GLY A 401 0.89 10.51 -13.67
N ASP A 402 0.58 10.18 -14.90
CA ASP A 402 0.40 11.17 -15.96
C ASP A 402 -1.08 11.59 -16.00
N PHE A 403 -1.42 12.65 -15.25
CA PHE A 403 -2.81 13.11 -15.13
C PHE A 403 -3.23 14.05 -16.28
N ASN A 404 -2.32 14.43 -17.15
CA ASN A 404 -2.59 15.31 -18.27
C ASN A 404 -2.33 14.69 -19.64
N ASN A 405 -1.97 13.39 -19.69
CA ASN A 405 -1.67 12.62 -20.91
C ASN A 405 -0.54 13.24 -21.75
N ASP A 406 0.46 13.81 -21.11
CA ASP A 406 1.61 14.40 -21.78
C ASP A 406 2.88 13.53 -21.69
N THR A 407 2.73 12.30 -21.16
CA THR A 407 3.79 11.31 -20.92
C THR A 407 4.80 11.72 -19.84
N ARG A 408 4.47 12.68 -18.99
CA ARG A 408 5.28 13.15 -17.86
C ARG A 408 4.59 12.80 -16.56
N LEU A 409 5.40 12.56 -15.54
CA LEU A 409 4.84 12.27 -14.22
C LEU A 409 4.39 13.56 -13.53
N ASP A 410 3.15 13.55 -13.07
CA ASP A 410 2.54 14.54 -12.21
C ASP A 410 2.47 14.01 -10.77
N ILE A 411 2.19 14.87 -9.82
CA ILE A 411 2.10 14.53 -8.41
C ILE A 411 0.70 14.85 -7.87
N VAL A 412 0.15 13.91 -7.10
CA VAL A 412 -1.08 14.10 -6.33
C VAL A 412 -0.78 13.91 -4.85
N VAL A 413 -1.23 14.85 -4.03
CA VAL A 413 -0.95 14.89 -2.60
C VAL A 413 -2.23 15.01 -1.80
N ALA A 414 -2.40 14.13 -0.84
CA ALA A 414 -3.50 14.20 0.11
C ALA A 414 -3.13 15.04 1.33
N ASN A 415 -3.88 16.10 1.59
CA ASN A 415 -3.60 17.07 2.64
C ASN A 415 -4.62 16.97 3.77
N SER A 416 -4.18 16.42 4.89
CA SER A 416 -5.10 15.97 5.93
C SER A 416 -5.77 17.09 6.72
N ASP A 417 -5.11 18.21 6.98
CA ASP A 417 -5.69 19.28 7.79
C ASP A 417 -6.43 20.33 6.95
N SER A 418 -6.09 20.47 5.68
CA SER A 418 -6.80 21.37 4.77
C SER A 418 -7.96 20.72 4.02
N ASN A 419 -8.14 19.39 4.16
CA ASN A 419 -9.27 18.66 3.59
C ASN A 419 -9.35 18.74 2.06
N ASP A 420 -8.20 18.66 1.41
CA ASP A 420 -8.09 18.75 -0.04
C ASP A 420 -7.01 17.83 -0.60
N VAL A 421 -7.02 17.76 -1.90
CA VAL A 421 -5.96 17.15 -2.70
C VAL A 421 -5.29 18.26 -3.50
N SER A 422 -3.96 18.26 -3.50
CA SER A 422 -3.15 19.09 -4.36
C SER A 422 -2.68 18.29 -5.56
N VAL A 423 -2.87 18.82 -6.75
CA VAL A 423 -2.35 18.27 -8.01
C VAL A 423 -1.29 19.22 -8.54
N LEU A 424 -0.11 18.70 -8.83
CA LEU A 424 1.01 19.45 -9.38
C LEU A 424 1.42 18.80 -10.71
N LEU A 425 1.30 19.55 -11.80
CA LEU A 425 1.62 19.06 -13.14
C LEU A 425 3.11 19.18 -13.41
N GLY A 426 3.70 18.08 -13.88
CA GLY A 426 5.11 18.01 -14.22
C GLY A 426 5.41 18.60 -15.60
N TYR A 427 6.46 19.40 -15.70
CA TYR A 427 6.95 19.89 -16.99
C TYR A 427 7.93 18.95 -17.67
N GLY A 428 8.22 17.77 -17.09
CA GLY A 428 9.17 16.78 -17.61
C GLY A 428 10.62 17.25 -17.56
N ASN A 429 10.92 18.24 -16.77
CA ASN A 429 12.27 18.76 -16.52
C ASN A 429 12.58 18.80 -15.00
N GLY A 430 11.77 18.10 -14.21
CA GLY A 430 11.87 18.07 -12.75
C GLY A 430 11.24 19.26 -12.03
N SER A 431 10.63 20.19 -12.77
CA SER A 431 9.82 21.25 -12.18
C SER A 431 8.33 20.99 -12.38
N PHE A 432 7.53 21.59 -11.49
CA PHE A 432 6.09 21.41 -11.45
C PHE A 432 5.37 22.76 -11.47
N ALA A 433 4.14 22.76 -11.97
CA ALA A 433 3.24 23.90 -11.87
C ALA A 433 2.87 24.18 -10.40
N GLU A 434 2.34 25.38 -10.14
CA GLU A 434 1.66 25.63 -8.87
C GLU A 434 0.51 24.64 -8.68
N GLN A 435 0.29 24.23 -7.43
CA GLN A 435 -0.77 23.28 -7.12
C GLN A 435 -2.15 23.77 -7.55
N THR A 436 -2.94 22.87 -8.10
CA THR A 436 -4.39 23.02 -8.18
C THR A 436 -5.00 22.24 -7.02
N ARG A 437 -5.87 22.88 -6.22
CA ARG A 437 -6.46 22.27 -5.02
C ARG A 437 -7.91 21.90 -5.26
N TYR A 438 -8.27 20.69 -4.85
CA TYR A 438 -9.63 20.17 -4.91
C TYR A 438 -10.09 19.80 -3.50
N LEU A 439 -11.13 20.47 -3.01
CA LEU A 439 -11.72 20.19 -1.71
C LEU A 439 -12.47 18.85 -1.75
N VAL A 440 -12.06 17.88 -0.93
CA VAL A 440 -12.57 16.51 -0.95
C VAL A 440 -13.20 16.07 0.36
N GLY A 441 -13.54 17.01 1.24
CA GLY A 441 -14.05 16.75 2.57
C GLY A 441 -12.97 16.80 3.65
N SER A 442 -13.24 16.29 4.84
CA SER A 442 -12.36 16.50 6.01
C SER A 442 -11.30 15.39 6.15
N VAL A 443 -10.03 15.73 6.03
CA VAL A 443 -8.73 15.02 6.32
C VAL A 443 -8.36 13.72 5.55
N PRO A 444 -7.48 13.70 4.50
CA PRO A 444 -7.01 12.52 3.75
C PRO A 444 -5.79 11.74 4.34
N TRP A 445 -5.79 10.38 4.26
CA TRP A 445 -4.70 9.42 4.58
C TRP A 445 -4.76 8.19 3.64
N PRO A 446 -3.74 7.30 3.54
CA PRO A 446 -2.70 7.22 2.52
C PRO A 446 -3.12 6.62 1.16
N VAL A 447 -2.25 6.77 0.15
CA VAL A 447 -2.46 6.50 -1.28
C VAL A 447 -2.13 5.06 -1.69
N ALA A 448 -2.95 4.45 -2.55
CA ALA A 448 -2.58 3.27 -3.34
C ALA A 448 -2.65 3.61 -4.84
N VAL A 449 -1.61 3.25 -5.60
CA VAL A 449 -1.58 3.34 -7.06
C VAL A 449 -1.68 1.93 -7.64
N VAL A 450 -2.61 1.72 -8.56
CA VAL A 450 -2.71 0.48 -9.33
C VAL A 450 -2.14 0.75 -10.72
N ASN A 451 -0.95 0.21 -11.01
CA ASN A 451 -0.40 0.18 -12.36
C ASN A 451 -1.03 -0.99 -13.12
N ARG A 452 -1.50 -0.75 -14.34
CA ARG A 452 -1.91 -1.80 -15.29
C ARG A 452 -0.73 -2.58 -15.82
#